data_9ad760269cd2ea085677e9526ba4e946
#
_entry.id   9ad760269cd2ea085677e9526ba4e946
#
_cell.length_a   1.000
_cell.length_b   1.000
_cell.length_c   1.000
_cell.angle_alpha   90.00
_cell.angle_beta   90.00
_cell.angle_gamma   90.00
#
_symmetry.space_group_name_H-M   'P 1'
#
loop_
_entity.id
_entity.type
_entity.pdbx_description
1 polymer ?
#
loop_
_entity_poly.entity_id
_entity_poly.type
_entity_poly.pdbx_seq_one_letter_code
_entity_poly.pdbx_strand_id
1 'polypeptide(L)' 'MNAIIIDDHPLAIAAIRNLLIKNDIEILAELTEGGGAVQRVETLKPDIVIIDVDIPGVNGIQVLETLRKRQYSGIIIIV' A
#
# COMPACT_ATOMS: atom_id res chain seq x y z
N MET A 1 -1.32 14.70 2.76
CA MET A 1 -1.46 13.40 2.06
C MET A 1 -1.00 12.27 2.94
N ASN A 2 -1.59 11.10 2.79
CA ASN A 2 -1.21 9.94 3.56
C ASN A 2 -1.14 8.68 2.68
N ALA A 3 -0.43 7.66 3.18
CA ALA A 3 -0.13 6.48 2.39
C ALA A 3 -0.12 5.21 3.24
N ILE A 4 -0.37 4.08 2.59
CA ILE A 4 -0.10 2.74 3.12
C ILE A 4 0.96 2.10 2.24
N ILE A 5 1.94 1.47 2.87
CA ILE A 5 2.99 0.70 2.18
C ILE A 5 2.70 -0.78 2.39
N ILE A 6 2.68 -1.54 1.30
CA ILE A 6 2.45 -2.99 1.34
C ILE A 6 3.62 -3.67 0.63
N ASP A 7 4.55 -4.23 1.40
CA ASP A 7 5.77 -4.84 0.88
C ASP A 7 6.36 -5.71 1.99
N ASP A 8 6.91 -6.87 1.66
CA ASP A 8 7.52 -7.76 2.65
C ASP A 8 9.05 -7.63 2.74
N HIS A 9 9.65 -6.71 2.00
CA HIS A 9 11.09 -6.48 2.00
C HIS A 9 11.45 -5.31 2.93
N PRO A 10 12.12 -5.55 4.06
CA PRO A 10 12.40 -4.49 5.03
C PRO A 10 13.17 -3.30 4.45
N LEU A 11 14.13 -3.57 3.55
CA LEU A 11 14.92 -2.49 2.94
C LEU A 11 14.07 -1.64 1.99
N ALA A 12 13.17 -2.27 1.24
CA ALA A 12 12.25 -1.55 0.36
C ALA A 12 11.30 -0.69 1.17
N ILE A 13 10.73 -1.23 2.25
CA ILE A 13 9.86 -0.46 3.14
C ILE A 13 10.59 0.74 3.70
N ALA A 14 11.83 0.55 4.18
CA ALA A 14 12.62 1.64 4.75
C ALA A 14 12.89 2.74 3.73
N ALA A 15 13.23 2.37 2.49
CA ALA A 15 13.49 3.34 1.43
C ALA A 15 12.23 4.14 1.07
N ILE A 16 11.11 3.46 0.92
CA ILE A 16 9.83 4.10 0.61
C ILE A 16 9.39 5.00 1.77
N ARG A 17 9.50 4.51 2.99
CA ARG A 17 9.18 5.28 4.20
C ARG A 17 9.95 6.61 4.23
N ASN A 18 11.26 6.55 4.03
CA ASN A 18 12.10 7.73 4.06
C ASN A 18 11.72 8.74 2.98
N LEU A 19 11.42 8.24 1.78
CA LEU A 19 10.98 9.09 0.68
C LEU A 19 9.64 9.78 0.99
N LEU A 20 8.69 9.06 1.55
CA LEU A 20 7.39 9.61 1.89
C LEU A 20 7.50 10.66 3.00
N ILE A 21 8.24 10.36 4.05
CA ILE A 21 8.45 11.30 5.17
C ILE A 21 9.12 12.57 4.66
N LYS A 22 10.11 12.43 3.80
CA LYS A 22 10.82 13.58 3.23
C LYS A 22 9.90 14.49 2.42
N ASN A 23 8.82 13.96 1.88
CA ASN A 23 7.86 14.70 1.08
C ASN A 23 6.57 15.02 1.87
N ASP A 24 6.63 14.98 3.19
CA ASP A 24 5.53 15.32 4.09
C ASP A 24 4.29 14.45 3.88
N ILE A 25 4.49 13.18 3.50
CA ILE A 25 3.42 12.21 3.36
C ILE A 25 3.38 11.34 4.61
N GLU A 26 2.25 11.35 5.30
CA GLU A 26 2.04 10.55 6.50
C GLU A 26 1.85 9.07 6.15
N ILE A 27 2.54 8.19 6.87
CA ILE A 27 2.40 6.75 6.68
C ILE A 27 1.39 6.23 7.71
N LEU A 28 0.25 5.73 7.22
CA LEU A 28 -0.82 5.23 8.07
C LEU A 28 -0.57 3.79 8.52
N ALA A 29 0.06 2.98 7.69
CA ALA A 29 0.36 1.60 7.99
C ALA A 29 1.43 1.06 7.06
N GLU A 30 2.14 0.04 7.53
CA GLU A 30 3.09 -0.75 6.75
C GLU A 30 2.66 -2.20 6.88
N LEU A 31 2.25 -2.81 5.78
CA LEU A 31 1.77 -4.18 5.75
C LEU A 31 2.77 -5.06 5.01
N THR A 32 2.93 -6.30 5.46
CA THR A 32 3.92 -7.21 4.91
C THR A 32 3.30 -8.34 4.08
N GLU A 33 1.99 -8.35 3.93
CA GLU A 33 1.30 -9.37 3.13
C GLU A 33 0.03 -8.80 2.50
N GLY A 34 -0.47 -9.47 1.45
CA GLY A 34 -1.66 -9.04 0.73
C GLY A 34 -2.96 -9.35 1.43
N GLY A 35 -2.96 -10.38 2.31
CA GLY A 35 -4.15 -10.73 3.07
C GLY A 35 -4.54 -9.61 4.03
N GLY A 36 -5.79 -9.16 3.97
CA GLY A 36 -6.26 -8.06 4.80
C GLY A 36 -5.91 -6.66 4.29
N ALA A 37 -5.11 -6.56 3.21
CA ALA A 37 -4.71 -5.26 2.68
C ALA A 37 -5.90 -4.42 2.21
N VAL A 38 -6.84 -5.04 1.50
CA VAL A 38 -8.04 -4.35 1.02
C VAL A 38 -8.83 -3.78 2.19
N GLN A 39 -9.02 -4.56 3.24
CA GLN A 39 -9.76 -4.13 4.43
C GLN A 39 -9.07 -2.94 5.11
N ARG A 40 -7.73 -2.97 5.22
CA ARG A 40 -6.98 -1.88 5.83
C ARG A 40 -7.10 -0.60 5.02
N VAL A 41 -7.02 -0.70 3.68
CA VAL A 41 -7.20 0.44 2.79
C VAL A 41 -8.61 1.02 2.95
N GLU A 42 -9.61 0.18 3.00
CA GLU A 42 -10.99 0.64 3.17
C GLU A 42 -11.23 1.30 4.52
N THR A 43 -10.59 0.80 5.56
CA THR A 43 -10.72 1.36 6.91
C THR A 43 -9.98 2.68 7.06
N LEU A 44 -8.74 2.74 6.57
CA LEU A 44 -7.87 3.91 6.76
C LEU A 44 -8.04 4.97 5.69
N LYS A 45 -8.56 4.60 4.53
CA LYS A 45 -8.83 5.51 3.41
C LYS A 45 -7.61 6.37 3.03
N PRO A 46 -6.46 5.74 2.71
CA PRO A 46 -5.27 6.50 2.37
C PRO A 46 -5.44 7.21 1.02
N ASP A 47 -4.66 8.27 0.82
CA ASP A 47 -4.59 8.91 -0.49
C ASP A 47 -3.79 8.08 -1.47
N ILE A 48 -2.77 7.34 -0.96
CA ILE A 48 -1.83 6.58 -1.78
C ILE A 48 -1.68 5.18 -1.20
N VAL A 49 -1.69 4.17 -2.08
CA VAL A 49 -1.30 2.80 -1.75
C VAL A 49 -0.07 2.45 -2.58
N ILE A 50 1.03 2.09 -1.92
CA ILE A 50 2.23 1.63 -2.59
C ILE A 50 2.36 0.15 -2.30
N ILE A 51 2.28 -0.68 -3.33
CA ILE A 51 2.21 -2.11 -3.17
C ILE A 51 3.20 -2.85 -4.08
N ASP A 52 3.94 -3.79 -3.49
CA ASP A 52 4.79 -4.70 -4.25
C ASP A 52 3.91 -5.76 -4.92
N VAL A 53 4.20 -6.06 -6.17
CA VAL A 53 3.48 -7.10 -6.92
C VAL A 53 3.69 -8.49 -6.30
N ASP A 54 4.88 -8.75 -5.77
CA ASP A 54 5.28 -10.06 -5.23
C ASP A 54 5.22 -10.10 -3.70
N ILE A 55 4.04 -9.93 -3.12
CA ILE A 55 3.85 -10.05 -1.67
C ILE A 55 3.24 -11.41 -1.32
N PRO A 56 3.52 -11.94 -0.12
CA PRO A 56 2.89 -13.19 0.33
C PRO A 56 1.36 -13.07 0.41
N GLY A 57 0.69 -14.18 0.16
CA GLY A 57 -0.77 -14.25 0.19
C GLY A 57 -1.35 -13.83 -1.15
N VAL A 58 -2.17 -12.79 -1.14
CA VAL A 58 -2.79 -12.23 -2.35
C VAL A 58 -1.79 -11.29 -3.01
N ASN A 59 -1.44 -11.50 -4.28
CA ASN A 59 -0.45 -10.65 -4.94
C ASN A 59 -0.95 -9.22 -5.17
N GLY A 60 -0.01 -8.30 -5.43
CA GLY A 60 -0.32 -6.88 -5.54
C GLY A 60 -1.31 -6.52 -6.64
N ILE A 61 -1.28 -7.24 -7.78
CA ILE A 61 -2.22 -6.99 -8.88
C ILE A 61 -3.64 -7.35 -8.45
N GLN A 62 -3.79 -8.47 -7.74
CA GLN A 62 -5.11 -8.88 -7.23
C GLN A 62 -5.66 -7.86 -6.24
N VAL A 63 -4.80 -7.32 -5.37
CA VAL A 63 -5.20 -6.26 -4.44
C VAL A 63 -5.67 -5.03 -5.19
N LEU A 64 -4.90 -4.60 -6.20
CA LEU A 64 -5.26 -3.46 -7.05
C LEU A 64 -6.62 -3.67 -7.71
N GLU A 65 -6.82 -4.83 -8.33
CA GLU A 65 -8.08 -5.14 -9.01
C GLU A 65 -9.26 -5.10 -8.05
N THR A 66 -9.09 -5.67 -6.86
CA THR A 66 -10.14 -5.68 -5.85
C THR A 66 -10.46 -4.27 -5.36
N LEU A 67 -9.43 -3.45 -5.11
CA LEU A 67 -9.63 -2.08 -4.68
C LEU A 67 -10.40 -1.26 -5.72
N ARG A 68 -10.08 -1.41 -7.00
CA ARG A 68 -10.79 -0.70 -8.06
C ARG A 68 -12.23 -1.18 -8.21
N LYS A 69 -12.47 -2.48 -8.09
CA LYS A 69 -13.83 -3.03 -8.07
C LYS A 69 -14.66 -2.44 -6.93
N ARG A 70 -14.04 -2.21 -5.80
CA ARG A 70 -14.70 -1.66 -4.60
C ARG A 70 -14.66 -0.15 -4.57
N GLN A 71 -14.34 0.46 -5.70
CA GLN A 71 -14.40 1.91 -5.93
C GLN A 71 -13.43 2.75 -5.10
N TYR A 72 -12.30 2.15 -4.69
CA TYR A 72 -11.22 2.95 -4.13
C TYR A 72 -10.67 3.86 -5.23
N SER A 73 -10.68 5.17 -5.00
CA SER A 73 -10.32 6.17 -6.00
C SER A 73 -8.94 6.80 -5.79
N GLY A 74 -8.21 6.37 -4.77
CA GLY A 74 -6.87 6.90 -4.50
C GLY A 74 -5.83 6.44 -5.51
N ILE A 75 -4.60 6.90 -5.32
CA ILE A 75 -3.46 6.56 -6.16
C ILE A 75 -2.94 5.20 -5.73
N ILE A 76 -2.75 4.30 -6.69
CA ILE A 76 -2.12 3.01 -6.45
C ILE A 76 -0.82 2.96 -7.26
N ILE A 77 0.30 2.74 -6.57
CA ILE A 77 1.62 2.60 -7.17
C ILE A 77 2.08 1.16 -6.99
N ILE A 78 2.32 0.47 -8.11
CA ILE A 78 2.85 -0.90 -8.10
C ILE A 78 4.37 -0.84 -8.26
N VAL A 79 5.09 -1.55 -7.42
CA VAL A 79 6.55 -1.61 -7.50
C VAL A 79 7.05 -3.04 -7.67
#